data_2da80e82b2d0e9b81b61bb3f7c03783f
#
_entry.id   2da80e82b2d0e9b81b61bb3f7c03783f
#
_cell.length_a   1.000
_cell.length_b   1.000
_cell.length_c   1.000
_cell.angle_alpha   90.00
_cell.angle_beta   90.00
_cell.angle_gamma   90.00
#
_symmetry.space_group_name_H-M   'P 1'
#
loop_
_entity.id
_entity.type
_entity.pdbx_description
1 polymer ?
#
loop_
_entity_poly.entity_id
_entity_poly.type
_entity_poly.pdbx_seq_one_letter_code
_entity_poly.pdbx_strand_id
1 'polypeptide(L)'
;FLKAALASGLALEAFPARSASQKSSEQLITIIDLDKCDGCSDLSIPACVRACRAKNQARYPEPQKPVQPYWPQPKYEDFSNDRDNISRLTPYNWIYLQHVSVDGKDIYLPRRCMQCFDAPCRKLCPFGAIDQTKQGAVKIDDRVCFGGAKCRDVCPWNIPQRQAGVGIYLKVEPKLAGGGVMYKCDFCA
;
A
#
# COMPACT_ATOMS: atom_id res chain seq x y z
N PHE A 1 16.02 -18.08 52.38
CA PHE A 1 16.30 -17.22 51.18
C PHE A 1 15.05 -16.73 50.47
N LEU A 2 13.84 -16.87 51.01
CA LEU A 2 12.59 -16.56 50.33
C LEU A 2 11.78 -15.41 50.97
N LYS A 3 12.36 -14.59 51.85
CA LYS A 3 11.66 -13.50 52.55
C LYS A 3 12.18 -12.10 52.30
N ALA A 4 13.11 -11.92 51.36
CA ALA A 4 13.70 -10.60 51.07
C ALA A 4 13.30 -10.00 49.69
N ALA A 5 12.35 -10.61 48.95
CA ALA A 5 11.98 -10.18 47.60
C ALA A 5 10.62 -9.46 47.49
N LEU A 6 10.03 -9.06 48.59
CA LEU A 6 8.68 -8.44 48.61
C LEU A 6 8.67 -6.94 48.95
N ALA A 7 9.81 -6.23 48.91
CA ALA A 7 9.87 -4.82 49.25
C ALA A 7 10.37 -3.89 48.10
N SER A 8 10.57 -4.39 46.89
CA SER A 8 10.74 -3.52 45.72
C SER A 8 9.40 -3.40 45.01
N GLY A 9 8.64 -2.38 45.38
CA GLY A 9 7.47 -1.97 44.63
C GLY A 9 7.89 -1.56 43.20
N LEU A 10 7.80 -2.51 42.25
CA LEU A 10 7.78 -2.20 40.84
C LEU A 10 6.52 -1.38 40.59
N ALA A 11 6.67 -0.06 40.57
CA ALA A 11 5.68 0.79 39.98
C ALA A 11 5.52 0.33 38.53
N LEU A 12 4.44 -0.39 38.22
CA LEU A 12 3.98 -0.54 36.84
C LEU A 12 3.60 0.87 36.38
N GLU A 13 4.55 1.56 35.80
CA GLU A 13 4.22 2.75 35.01
C GLU A 13 3.28 2.27 33.90
N ALA A 14 2.01 2.60 34.06
CA ALA A 14 1.02 2.41 33.02
C ALA A 14 1.52 3.16 31.78
N PHE A 15 1.96 2.38 30.77
CA PHE A 15 2.22 2.97 29.45
C PHE A 15 0.97 3.74 29.06
N PRO A 16 1.07 5.04 28.79
CA PRO A 16 -0.10 5.79 28.35
C PRO A 16 -0.63 5.10 27.11
N ALA A 17 -1.85 4.60 27.19
CA ALA A 17 -2.57 4.11 26.03
C ALA A 17 -2.47 5.21 24.98
N ARG A 18 -1.80 4.91 23.86
CA ARG A 18 -1.58 5.84 22.78
C ARG A 18 -2.95 6.32 22.35
N SER A 19 -3.26 7.55 22.75
CA SER A 19 -4.54 8.21 22.54
C SER A 19 -5.02 7.98 21.11
N ALA A 20 -6.26 7.56 20.98
CA ALA A 20 -6.95 7.50 19.69
C ALA A 20 -6.70 8.82 18.96
N SER A 21 -6.20 8.72 17.73
CA SER A 21 -5.92 9.83 16.85
C SER A 21 -7.03 10.88 16.94
N GLN A 22 -6.69 12.08 17.37
CA GLN A 22 -7.62 13.21 17.31
C GLN A 22 -8.12 13.33 15.88
N LYS A 23 -9.45 13.26 15.71
CA LYS A 23 -10.12 13.53 14.45
C LYS A 23 -9.75 14.96 14.04
N SER A 24 -8.88 15.12 13.04
CA SER A 24 -8.70 16.43 12.43
C SER A 24 -9.99 16.78 11.69
N SER A 25 -10.52 17.96 11.87
CA SER A 25 -11.69 18.49 11.16
C SER A 25 -11.47 18.61 9.62
N GLU A 26 -10.28 18.29 9.16
CA GLU A 26 -9.81 18.42 7.77
C GLU A 26 -9.61 17.09 7.04
N GLN A 27 -10.20 16.02 7.54
CA GLN A 27 -10.01 14.71 6.87
C GLN A 27 -10.75 14.67 5.53
N LEU A 28 -10.01 14.38 4.46
CA LEU A 28 -10.56 14.27 3.13
C LEU A 28 -11.17 12.89 2.90
N ILE A 29 -12.32 12.86 2.23
CA ILE A 29 -12.97 11.66 1.75
C ILE A 29 -13.17 11.74 0.23
N THR A 30 -13.31 10.59 -0.41
CA THR A 30 -13.72 10.52 -1.82
C THR A 30 -15.06 9.80 -1.91
N ILE A 31 -16.01 10.44 -2.56
CA ILE A 31 -17.29 9.85 -2.92
C ILE A 31 -17.20 9.46 -4.39
N ILE A 32 -17.53 8.21 -4.71
CA ILE A 32 -17.61 7.70 -6.07
C ILE A 32 -19.08 7.38 -6.34
N ASP A 33 -19.67 8.15 -7.24
CA ASP A 33 -21.03 7.92 -7.72
C ASP A 33 -20.99 6.91 -8.88
N LEU A 34 -21.38 5.69 -8.60
CA LEU A 34 -21.31 4.59 -9.57
C LEU A 34 -22.35 4.72 -10.70
N ASP A 35 -23.44 5.44 -10.46
CA ASP A 35 -24.45 5.67 -11.50
C ASP A 35 -23.98 6.68 -12.56
N LYS A 36 -22.96 7.49 -12.24
CA LYS A 36 -22.34 8.46 -13.16
C LYS A 36 -21.11 7.92 -13.85
N CYS A 37 -20.61 6.75 -13.45
CA CYS A 37 -19.42 6.16 -14.06
C CYS A 37 -19.81 5.33 -15.28
N ASP A 38 -19.52 5.83 -16.47
CA ASP A 38 -19.76 5.18 -17.77
C ASP A 38 -18.62 4.24 -18.22
N GLY A 39 -17.59 4.08 -17.38
CA GLY A 39 -16.40 3.27 -17.71
C GLY A 39 -15.44 3.95 -18.69
N CYS A 40 -15.73 5.16 -19.16
CA CYS A 40 -15.01 5.85 -20.23
C CYS A 40 -14.85 4.96 -21.45
N SER A 41 -15.94 4.33 -21.92
CA SER A 41 -15.95 3.34 -23.00
C SER A 41 -15.43 3.87 -24.35
N ASP A 42 -15.42 5.18 -24.52
CA ASP A 42 -14.91 5.90 -25.68
C ASP A 42 -13.39 6.16 -25.62
N LEU A 43 -12.74 5.88 -24.48
CA LEU A 43 -11.32 6.10 -24.27
C LEU A 43 -10.54 4.78 -24.20
N SER A 44 -9.37 4.72 -24.83
CA SER A 44 -8.46 3.59 -24.74
C SER A 44 -7.94 3.35 -23.32
N ILE A 45 -7.82 4.41 -22.52
CA ILE A 45 -7.45 4.37 -21.11
C ILE A 45 -8.47 5.21 -20.32
N PRO A 46 -9.16 4.64 -19.32
CA PRO A 46 -10.10 5.39 -18.51
C PRO A 46 -9.47 6.65 -17.90
N ALA A 47 -10.21 7.74 -17.88
CA ALA A 47 -9.69 9.06 -17.48
C ALA A 47 -9.04 9.07 -16.09
N CYS A 48 -9.66 8.37 -15.11
CA CYS A 48 -9.12 8.23 -13.76
C CYS A 48 -7.79 7.46 -13.72
N VAL A 49 -7.65 6.40 -14.53
CA VAL A 49 -6.42 5.61 -14.66
C VAL A 49 -5.33 6.46 -15.31
N ARG A 50 -5.64 7.13 -16.42
CA ARG A 50 -4.72 8.03 -17.13
C ARG A 50 -4.20 9.15 -16.23
N ALA A 51 -5.08 9.83 -15.50
CA ALA A 51 -4.70 10.90 -14.59
C ALA A 51 -3.79 10.39 -13.44
N CYS A 52 -4.13 9.24 -12.84
CA CYS A 52 -3.32 8.61 -11.79
C CYS A 52 -1.92 8.25 -12.31
N ARG A 53 -1.83 7.63 -13.49
CA ARG A 53 -0.56 7.25 -14.11
C ARG A 53 0.30 8.47 -14.41
N ALA A 54 -0.27 9.50 -15.05
CA ALA A 54 0.44 10.74 -15.36
C ALA A 54 1.01 11.43 -14.11
N LYS A 55 0.22 11.49 -13.02
CA LYS A 55 0.65 12.10 -11.76
C LYS A 55 1.79 11.34 -11.08
N ASN A 56 1.79 10.00 -11.18
CA ASN A 56 2.68 9.15 -10.39
C ASN A 56 3.83 8.53 -11.19
N GLN A 57 3.92 8.76 -12.49
CA GLN A 57 4.92 8.16 -13.38
C GLN A 57 6.35 8.35 -12.88
N ALA A 58 6.69 9.52 -12.35
CA ALA A 58 8.03 9.80 -11.80
C ALA A 58 8.38 9.01 -10.53
N ARG A 59 7.37 8.36 -9.92
CA ARG A 59 7.50 7.54 -8.71
C ARG A 59 7.44 6.05 -8.98
N TYR A 60 7.36 5.66 -10.24
CA TYR A 60 7.32 4.24 -10.59
C TYR A 60 8.67 3.59 -10.31
N PRO A 61 8.64 2.34 -9.84
CA PRO A 61 9.87 1.63 -9.52
C PRO A 61 10.73 1.36 -10.76
N GLU A 62 12.05 1.51 -10.60
CA GLU A 62 13.05 1.12 -11.59
C GLU A 62 13.89 -0.02 -11.02
N PRO A 63 13.49 -1.28 -11.29
CA PRO A 63 14.16 -2.45 -10.72
C PRO A 63 15.54 -2.66 -11.32
N GLN A 64 16.51 -2.97 -10.47
CA GLN A 64 17.83 -3.43 -10.88
C GLN A 64 17.72 -4.85 -11.43
N LYS A 65 18.38 -5.09 -12.57
CA LYS A 65 18.39 -6.40 -13.24
C LYS A 65 19.81 -6.99 -13.23
N PRO A 66 19.94 -8.33 -13.13
CA PRO A 66 18.86 -9.31 -12.90
C PRO A 66 18.32 -9.22 -11.50
N VAL A 67 16.99 -9.47 -11.34
CA VAL A 67 16.36 -9.53 -10.02
C VAL A 67 16.84 -10.79 -9.32
N GLN A 68 17.47 -10.63 -8.16
CA GLN A 68 18.01 -11.74 -7.39
C GLN A 68 16.87 -12.43 -6.61
N PRO A 69 16.82 -13.77 -6.63
CA PRO A 69 15.98 -14.51 -5.70
C PRO A 69 16.48 -14.27 -4.27
N TYR A 70 15.58 -14.29 -3.28
CA TYR A 70 15.96 -14.13 -1.89
C TYR A 70 15.37 -15.25 -1.02
N TRP A 71 16.15 -15.64 -0.03
CA TRP A 71 15.67 -16.59 0.97
C TRP A 71 14.67 -15.91 1.92
N PRO A 72 13.58 -16.60 2.34
CA PRO A 72 13.21 -17.98 2.01
C PRO A 72 12.32 -18.13 0.76
N GLN A 73 12.08 -17.06 0.02
CA GLN A 73 11.14 -17.09 -1.11
C GLN A 73 11.89 -17.30 -2.44
N PRO A 74 11.71 -18.45 -3.08
CA PRO A 74 12.34 -18.71 -4.39
C PRO A 74 11.69 -17.93 -5.54
N LYS A 75 10.49 -17.36 -5.31
CA LYS A 75 9.76 -16.57 -6.29
C LYS A 75 9.67 -15.12 -5.83
N TYR A 76 9.88 -14.22 -6.75
CA TYR A 76 9.73 -12.78 -6.54
C TYR A 76 8.68 -12.20 -7.51
N GLU A 77 8.10 -11.07 -7.14
CA GLU A 77 7.11 -10.38 -7.94
C GLU A 77 7.80 -9.27 -8.73
N ASP A 78 7.89 -9.47 -10.03
CA ASP A 78 8.47 -8.50 -10.96
C ASP A 78 7.44 -8.11 -12.02
N PHE A 79 6.98 -6.87 -11.96
CA PHE A 79 6.01 -6.30 -12.89
C PHE A 79 6.64 -5.38 -13.93
N SER A 80 7.98 -5.41 -14.09
CA SER A 80 8.65 -4.51 -15.02
C SER A 80 8.26 -4.72 -16.49
N ASN A 81 7.78 -5.92 -16.84
CA ASN A 81 7.22 -6.21 -18.16
C ASN A 81 5.72 -5.87 -18.28
N ASP A 82 5.06 -5.58 -17.14
CA ASP A 82 3.63 -5.27 -17.05
C ASP A 82 3.39 -3.76 -16.79
N ARG A 83 4.33 -2.90 -17.16
CA ARG A 83 4.25 -1.45 -16.89
C ARG A 83 3.01 -0.80 -17.49
N ASP A 84 2.57 -1.27 -18.64
CA ASP A 84 1.43 -0.73 -19.38
C ASP A 84 0.11 -1.45 -19.09
N ASN A 85 0.13 -2.45 -18.22
CA ASN A 85 -1.07 -3.16 -17.83
C ASN A 85 -1.95 -2.30 -16.93
N ILE A 86 -3.10 -1.89 -17.45
CA ILE A 86 -4.10 -1.05 -16.77
C ILE A 86 -5.30 -1.84 -16.25
N SER A 87 -5.35 -3.16 -16.49
CA SER A 87 -6.50 -4.02 -16.14
C SER A 87 -6.49 -4.50 -14.70
N ARG A 88 -5.42 -4.23 -13.96
CA ARG A 88 -5.26 -4.62 -12.56
C ARG A 88 -4.36 -3.65 -11.79
N LEU A 89 -4.32 -3.80 -10.47
CA LEU A 89 -3.32 -3.10 -9.66
C LEU A 89 -1.94 -3.74 -9.86
N THR A 90 -0.96 -2.89 -10.09
CA THR A 90 0.47 -3.22 -10.15
C THR A 90 1.27 -2.11 -9.48
N PRO A 91 2.58 -2.27 -9.25
CA PRO A 91 3.44 -1.17 -8.83
C PRO A 91 3.45 0.03 -9.78
N TYR A 92 3.03 -0.16 -11.04
CA TYR A 92 2.95 0.85 -12.11
C TYR A 92 1.53 1.32 -12.40
N ASN A 93 0.51 0.74 -11.73
CA ASN A 93 -0.89 1.08 -11.94
C ASN A 93 -1.64 1.02 -10.61
N TRP A 94 -1.90 2.17 -9.97
CA TRP A 94 -2.43 2.25 -8.61
C TRP A 94 -3.95 2.41 -8.54
N ILE A 95 -4.59 2.53 -9.69
CA ILE A 95 -6.04 2.48 -9.88
C ILE A 95 -6.34 1.74 -11.18
N TYR A 96 -7.33 0.88 -11.17
CA TYR A 96 -7.89 0.30 -12.38
C TYR A 96 -9.40 0.30 -12.31
N LEU A 97 -10.05 0.22 -13.47
CA LEU A 97 -11.48 0.17 -13.57
C LEU A 97 -11.95 -1.29 -13.68
N GLN A 98 -12.69 -1.74 -12.67
CA GLN A 98 -13.34 -3.05 -12.69
C GLN A 98 -14.72 -2.91 -13.31
N HIS A 99 -15.01 -3.70 -14.33
CA HIS A 99 -16.33 -3.82 -14.92
C HIS A 99 -17.04 -5.05 -14.35
N VAL A 100 -18.30 -4.88 -13.96
CA VAL A 100 -19.17 -5.95 -13.48
C VAL A 100 -20.55 -5.73 -14.07
N SER A 101 -21.15 -6.78 -14.65
CA SER A 101 -22.55 -6.75 -15.10
C SER A 101 -23.42 -7.46 -14.10
N VAL A 102 -24.45 -6.79 -13.58
CA VAL A 102 -25.41 -7.31 -12.61
C VAL A 102 -26.83 -7.03 -13.14
N ASP A 103 -27.59 -8.07 -13.32
CA ASP A 103 -28.98 -7.99 -13.83
C ASP A 103 -29.12 -7.14 -15.12
N GLY A 104 -28.14 -7.27 -16.02
CA GLY A 104 -28.09 -6.53 -17.27
C GLY A 104 -27.68 -5.06 -17.16
N LYS A 105 -27.33 -4.59 -15.96
CA LYS A 105 -26.76 -3.26 -15.72
C LYS A 105 -25.24 -3.35 -15.60
N ASP A 106 -24.53 -2.58 -16.39
CA ASP A 106 -23.09 -2.46 -16.30
C ASP A 106 -22.70 -1.48 -15.20
N ILE A 107 -21.80 -1.93 -14.31
CA ILE A 107 -21.29 -1.15 -13.20
C ILE A 107 -19.76 -1.07 -13.35
N TYR A 108 -19.24 0.14 -13.31
CA TYR A 108 -17.82 0.42 -13.38
C TYR A 108 -17.31 0.90 -12.03
N LEU A 109 -16.39 0.13 -11.46
CA LEU A 109 -15.85 0.37 -10.12
C LEU A 109 -14.37 0.74 -10.17
N PRO A 110 -14.00 2.00 -9.89
CA PRO A 110 -12.60 2.40 -9.77
C PRO A 110 -11.95 1.75 -8.53
N ARG A 111 -11.16 0.71 -8.76
CA ARG A 111 -10.46 -0.04 -7.70
C ARG A 111 -9.13 0.61 -7.37
N ARG A 112 -8.98 1.08 -6.14
CA ARG A 112 -7.78 1.72 -5.59
C ARG A 112 -7.72 1.53 -4.08
N CYS A 113 -6.68 2.06 -3.42
CA CYS A 113 -6.62 2.06 -1.96
C CYS A 113 -7.82 2.80 -1.36
N MET A 114 -8.48 2.16 -0.39
CA MET A 114 -9.66 2.70 0.28
C MET A 114 -9.31 3.80 1.30
N GLN A 115 -8.03 4.05 1.57
CA GLN A 115 -7.56 5.06 2.52
C GLN A 115 -8.27 4.92 3.87
N CYS A 116 -8.25 3.71 4.43
CA CYS A 116 -8.98 3.36 5.64
C CYS A 116 -8.68 4.34 6.77
N PHE A 117 -9.73 4.76 7.50
CA PHE A 117 -9.61 5.63 8.66
C PHE A 117 -8.69 5.01 9.73
N ASP A 118 -8.93 3.74 10.03
CA ASP A 118 -8.11 2.93 10.92
C ASP A 118 -7.40 1.83 10.11
N ALA A 119 -6.30 2.22 9.46
CA ALA A 119 -5.63 1.41 8.47
C ALA A 119 -4.88 0.21 9.10
N PRO A 120 -5.34 -1.05 8.93
CA PRO A 120 -4.67 -2.22 9.49
C PRO A 120 -3.26 -2.41 8.91
N CYS A 121 -3.06 -2.06 7.64
CA CYS A 121 -1.76 -2.12 6.99
C CYS A 121 -0.71 -1.22 7.67
N ARG A 122 -1.12 -0.06 8.21
CA ARG A 122 -0.26 0.82 8.98
C ARG A 122 0.09 0.22 10.33
N LYS A 123 -0.92 -0.31 11.04
CA LYS A 123 -0.74 -0.88 12.39
C LYS A 123 0.16 -2.12 12.40
N LEU A 124 0.10 -2.93 11.35
CA LEU A 124 0.79 -4.19 11.25
C LEU A 124 2.11 -4.12 10.47
N CYS A 125 2.53 -2.94 10.03
CA CYS A 125 3.85 -2.78 9.42
C CYS A 125 4.95 -2.80 10.49
N PRO A 126 5.80 -3.86 10.53
CA PRO A 126 6.78 -4.00 11.61
C PRO A 126 7.91 -2.96 11.53
N PHE A 127 8.08 -2.32 10.38
CA PHE A 127 9.13 -1.32 10.13
C PHE A 127 8.61 0.11 10.18
N GLY A 128 7.32 0.32 10.48
CA GLY A 128 6.75 1.65 10.47
C GLY A 128 6.79 2.36 9.11
N ALA A 129 6.95 1.59 8.02
CA ALA A 129 7.04 2.14 6.66
C ALA A 129 5.71 2.68 6.12
N ILE A 130 4.63 2.58 6.88
CA ILE A 130 3.32 3.08 6.47
C ILE A 130 2.85 4.12 7.47
N ASP A 131 2.62 5.31 6.98
CA ASP A 131 2.10 6.42 7.78
C ASP A 131 0.78 6.96 7.23
N GLN A 132 0.12 7.80 8.01
CA GLN A 132 -1.13 8.46 7.65
C GLN A 132 -1.00 9.96 7.86
N THR A 133 -1.27 10.73 6.82
CA THR A 133 -1.25 12.19 6.89
C THR A 133 -2.38 12.72 7.76
N LYS A 134 -2.30 13.99 8.15
CA LYS A 134 -3.38 14.67 8.89
C LYS A 134 -4.70 14.65 8.11
N GLN A 135 -4.64 14.73 6.79
CA GLN A 135 -5.80 14.65 5.89
C GLN A 135 -6.33 13.22 5.67
N GLY A 136 -5.71 12.21 6.28
CA GLY A 136 -6.17 10.82 6.22
C GLY A 136 -5.50 9.96 5.15
N ALA A 137 -4.63 10.50 4.31
CA ALA A 137 -3.95 9.73 3.29
C ALA A 137 -2.96 8.73 3.89
N VAL A 138 -3.13 7.44 3.57
CA VAL A 138 -2.23 6.36 3.99
C VAL A 138 -1.14 6.18 2.95
N LYS A 139 0.11 6.38 3.34
CA LYS A 139 1.28 6.38 2.46
C LYS A 139 2.27 5.29 2.84
N ILE A 140 2.98 4.77 1.86
CA ILE A 140 4.15 3.90 2.07
C ILE A 140 5.40 4.73 1.82
N ASP A 141 6.33 4.73 2.77
CA ASP A 141 7.68 5.26 2.57
C ASP A 141 8.53 4.17 1.94
N ASP A 142 8.84 4.34 0.66
CA ASP A 142 9.62 3.41 -0.14
C ASP A 142 11.09 3.32 0.30
N ARG A 143 11.59 4.34 1.03
CA ARG A 143 12.94 4.36 1.60
C ARG A 143 13.09 3.44 2.80
N VAL A 144 11.98 3.08 3.45
CA VAL A 144 11.95 2.23 4.65
C VAL A 144 11.31 0.87 4.36
N CYS A 145 10.47 0.80 3.33
CA CYS A 145 9.77 -0.42 2.97
C CYS A 145 10.72 -1.48 2.42
N PHE A 146 10.67 -2.68 2.99
CA PHE A 146 11.49 -3.83 2.53
C PHE A 146 10.66 -4.91 1.82
N GLY A 147 9.40 -4.63 1.50
CA GLY A 147 8.56 -5.52 0.69
C GLY A 147 8.02 -6.77 1.39
N GLY A 148 7.94 -6.78 2.71
CA GLY A 148 7.45 -7.93 3.48
C GLY A 148 5.99 -8.32 3.25
N ALA A 149 5.24 -7.56 2.46
CA ALA A 149 3.88 -7.78 2.00
C ALA A 149 2.78 -7.93 3.09
N LYS A 150 3.10 -7.77 4.38
CA LYS A 150 2.09 -7.83 5.45
C LYS A 150 0.94 -6.83 5.25
N CYS A 151 1.23 -5.66 4.69
CA CYS A 151 0.21 -4.68 4.35
C CYS A 151 -0.79 -5.19 3.29
N ARG A 152 -0.36 -6.08 2.38
CA ARG A 152 -1.24 -6.75 1.42
C ARG A 152 -2.04 -7.85 2.09
N ASP A 153 -1.38 -8.69 2.90
CA ASP A 153 -2.01 -9.84 3.56
C ASP A 153 -3.17 -9.43 4.47
N VAL A 154 -3.04 -8.28 5.14
CA VAL A 154 -4.09 -7.74 6.03
C VAL A 154 -5.09 -6.83 5.33
N CYS A 155 -4.89 -6.52 4.06
CA CYS A 155 -5.80 -5.71 3.27
C CYS A 155 -6.93 -6.59 2.71
N PRO A 156 -8.20 -6.42 3.11
CA PRO A 156 -9.30 -7.25 2.60
C PRO A 156 -9.50 -7.11 1.08
N TRP A 157 -8.93 -6.05 0.50
CA TRP A 157 -9.00 -5.74 -0.93
C TRP A 157 -7.73 -6.11 -1.71
N ASN A 158 -6.72 -6.66 -1.04
CA ASN A 158 -5.42 -7.06 -1.63
C ASN A 158 -4.75 -5.93 -2.46
N ILE A 159 -4.84 -4.68 -1.95
CA ILE A 159 -4.48 -3.49 -2.73
C ILE A 159 -2.96 -3.29 -2.90
N PRO A 160 -2.11 -3.34 -1.85
CA PRO A 160 -0.68 -3.09 -2.02
C PRO A 160 -0.04 -4.15 -2.91
N GLN A 161 0.74 -3.72 -3.92
CA GLN A 161 1.45 -4.60 -4.83
C GLN A 161 2.96 -4.44 -4.66
N ARG A 162 3.69 -5.54 -4.75
CA ARG A 162 5.14 -5.55 -4.53
C ARG A 162 5.89 -5.54 -5.85
N GLN A 163 6.97 -4.74 -5.92
CA GLN A 163 7.97 -4.82 -6.97
C GLN A 163 9.29 -5.28 -6.38
N ALA A 164 9.83 -6.37 -6.87
CA ALA A 164 11.18 -6.82 -6.55
C ALA A 164 12.25 -6.01 -7.32
N GLY A 165 13.50 -6.13 -6.90
CA GLY A 165 14.61 -5.44 -7.55
C GLY A 165 14.71 -3.95 -7.22
N VAL A 166 13.98 -3.48 -6.21
CA VAL A 166 13.99 -2.09 -5.72
C VAL A 166 14.08 -2.05 -4.19
N GLY A 167 14.44 -0.90 -3.66
CA GLY A 167 14.45 -0.63 -2.23
C GLY A 167 15.84 -0.52 -1.62
N ILE A 168 15.88 -0.03 -0.39
CA ILE A 168 17.12 0.29 0.31
C ILE A 168 18.01 -0.95 0.53
N TYR A 169 17.41 -2.11 0.71
CA TYR A 169 18.13 -3.34 1.01
C TYR A 169 19.00 -3.86 -0.15
N LEU A 170 18.70 -3.47 -1.39
CA LEU A 170 19.59 -3.72 -2.54
C LEU A 170 20.99 -3.15 -2.34
N LYS A 171 21.09 -2.03 -1.60
CA LYS A 171 22.35 -1.35 -1.34
C LYS A 171 23.14 -1.95 -0.17
N VAL A 172 22.45 -2.64 0.74
CA VAL A 172 23.02 -3.21 1.95
C VAL A 172 23.42 -4.67 1.74
N GLU A 173 22.47 -5.48 1.29
CA GLU A 173 22.67 -6.90 1.01
C GLU A 173 21.75 -7.31 -0.16
N PRO A 174 22.28 -7.41 -1.37
CA PRO A 174 21.50 -7.71 -2.56
C PRO A 174 20.69 -9.00 -2.47
N LYS A 175 21.17 -10.00 -1.73
CA LYS A 175 20.44 -11.27 -1.52
C LYS A 175 19.17 -11.12 -0.70
N LEU A 176 19.09 -10.12 0.17
CA LEU A 176 17.89 -9.82 0.98
C LEU A 176 16.90 -8.94 0.22
N ALA A 177 17.32 -8.34 -0.86
CA ALA A 177 16.58 -7.33 -1.57
C ALA A 177 15.51 -7.86 -2.54
N GLY A 178 15.41 -9.17 -2.72
CA GLY A 178 14.34 -9.78 -3.52
C GLY A 178 12.93 -9.52 -2.98
N GLY A 179 12.81 -9.02 -1.74
CA GLY A 179 11.56 -8.56 -1.18
C GLY A 179 11.01 -7.34 -1.90
N GLY A 180 11.86 -6.39 -2.26
CA GLY A 180 11.48 -5.18 -2.98
C GLY A 180 10.73 -4.16 -2.12
N VAL A 181 9.81 -3.43 -2.76
CA VAL A 181 9.00 -2.38 -2.13
C VAL A 181 7.53 -2.57 -2.49
N MET A 182 6.65 -2.20 -1.56
CA MET A 182 5.20 -2.21 -1.77
C MET A 182 4.72 -0.87 -2.31
N TYR A 183 3.81 -0.92 -3.29
CA TYR A 183 3.22 0.26 -3.94
C TYR A 183 1.70 0.21 -3.87
N LYS A 184 1.08 1.35 -3.70
CA LYS A 184 -0.38 1.54 -3.74
C LYS A 184 -0.74 3.00 -3.91
N CYS A 185 -1.98 3.30 -4.23
CA CYS A 185 -2.51 4.66 -4.19
C CYS A 185 -2.29 5.29 -2.80
N ASP A 186 -1.73 6.49 -2.79
CA ASP A 186 -1.47 7.30 -1.60
C ASP A 186 -2.34 8.56 -1.52
N PHE A 187 -3.40 8.61 -2.32
CA PHE A 187 -4.32 9.75 -2.41
C PHE A 187 -3.69 11.01 -3.03
N CYS A 188 -2.60 10.85 -3.78
CA CYS A 188 -1.79 11.91 -4.37
C CYS A 188 -1.21 12.91 -3.34
N ALA A 189 -0.94 12.45 -2.10
CA ALA A 189 -0.42 13.24 -0.99
C ALA A 189 1.11 13.32 -0.96
#